data_e3e6f99b9a5bfe84fc050b332a7b576d
#
_entry.id   e3e6f99b9a5bfe84fc050b332a7b576d
#
_cell.length_a   1.000
_cell.length_b   1.000
_cell.length_c   1.000
_cell.angle_alpha   90.00
_cell.angle_beta   90.00
_cell.angle_gamma   90.00
#
_symmetry.space_group_name_H-M   'P 1'
#
loop_
_entity.id
_entity.type
_entity.pdbx_description
1 polymer ?
#
loop_
_entity_poly.entity_id
_entity_poly.type
_entity_poly.pdbx_seq_one_letter_code
_entity_poly.pdbx_strand_id
1 'polypeptide(L)'
;MKLINDILKKNYRLGKLLDIEEILTGYCNQSFTVWMEKNKFISKFLVRRYRLGTAEQEIKFEHALIYHLRKSEFKLTPDLIPQTNGNSYVKIQELDKGKPVVRFWAIFEFVEGENRYTWMDTDLSDAEITSAGQVLSRLHCAAQNFLIPPGSGRLQPKIMDFLPTFQLPYSKFTNRAGKTKCGRLFLKNMDNILAIIRKTIISKSDLIKMPFLPIHGDYHQGNLKYKKGRVVGVLDFDWAKIDFRLFDIALAVIYFSANWEKKRAGSLDRDKFETFIGSYNTACRLAESPGHLTSMEKKFFPSMLAAANLFVLHWAIVNFFTAVNPNDDEYLEYFDHNLKLMYWVENHQRLLADWIGL
;
A
#
# COMPACT_ATOMS: atom_id res chain seq x y z
N MET A 1 26.69 3.46 -7.02
CA MET A 1 27.00 4.81 -7.53
C MET A 1 27.29 4.87 -9.03
N LYS A 2 28.26 4.13 -9.57
CA LYS A 2 28.60 4.15 -11.01
C LYS A 2 27.41 3.82 -11.92
N LEU A 3 26.65 2.75 -11.63
CA LEU A 3 25.49 2.33 -12.45
C LEU A 3 24.41 3.40 -12.52
N ILE A 4 24.06 4.05 -11.39
CA ILE A 4 23.06 5.11 -11.36
C ILE A 4 23.51 6.30 -12.23
N ASN A 5 24.76 6.72 -12.11
CA ASN A 5 25.30 7.80 -12.93
C ASN A 5 25.25 7.46 -14.44
N ASP A 6 25.57 6.21 -14.80
CA ASP A 6 25.51 5.75 -16.19
C ASP A 6 24.05 5.74 -16.71
N ILE A 7 23.07 5.31 -15.88
CA ILE A 7 21.65 5.35 -16.21
C ILE A 7 21.20 6.79 -16.45
N LEU A 8 21.53 7.69 -15.53
CA LEU A 8 21.16 9.11 -15.61
C LEU A 8 21.73 9.77 -16.88
N LYS A 9 23.02 9.59 -17.14
CA LYS A 9 23.70 10.19 -18.29
C LYS A 9 23.18 9.67 -19.64
N LYS A 10 22.90 8.35 -19.73
CA LYS A 10 22.51 7.72 -21.00
C LYS A 10 21.05 7.98 -21.35
N ASN A 11 20.18 8.03 -20.36
CA ASN A 11 18.74 7.96 -20.61
C ASN A 11 18.02 9.27 -20.29
N TYR A 12 18.63 10.20 -19.53
CA TYR A 12 17.94 11.39 -19.04
C TYR A 12 18.76 12.67 -19.31
N ARG A 13 18.08 13.83 -19.39
CA ARG A 13 18.72 15.14 -19.54
C ARG A 13 18.61 15.98 -18.26
N LEU A 14 19.00 15.40 -17.13
CA LEU A 14 18.86 16.03 -15.82
C LEU A 14 20.07 16.89 -15.40
N GLY A 15 21.16 16.87 -16.18
CA GLY A 15 22.37 17.60 -15.87
C GLY A 15 23.46 16.74 -15.25
N LYS A 16 24.31 17.33 -14.40
CA LYS A 16 25.43 16.68 -13.72
C LYS A 16 24.98 16.12 -12.39
N LEU A 17 25.29 14.86 -12.13
CA LEU A 17 25.10 14.25 -10.81
C LEU A 17 26.09 14.85 -9.81
N LEU A 18 25.59 15.37 -8.70
CA LEU A 18 26.37 15.90 -7.59
C LEU A 18 26.51 14.88 -6.46
N ASP A 19 25.41 14.26 -6.05
CA ASP A 19 25.38 13.36 -4.90
C ASP A 19 24.29 12.28 -5.04
N ILE A 20 24.46 11.17 -4.30
CA ILE A 20 23.52 10.03 -4.21
C ILE A 20 23.44 9.57 -2.77
N GLU A 21 22.23 9.47 -2.24
CA GLU A 21 21.95 8.90 -0.92
C GLU A 21 20.95 7.75 -1.05
N GLU A 22 21.25 6.59 -0.50
CA GLU A 22 20.33 5.45 -0.48
C GLU A 22 19.30 5.62 0.65
N ILE A 23 18.02 5.40 0.32
CA ILE A 23 16.93 5.40 1.28
C ILE A 23 16.77 3.98 1.83
N LEU A 24 17.13 3.78 3.09
CA LEU A 24 17.17 2.45 3.73
C LEU A 24 15.83 2.00 4.32
N THR A 25 14.78 2.85 4.30
CA THR A 25 13.48 2.56 4.92
C THR A 25 12.53 1.73 4.06
N GLY A 26 12.87 1.45 2.80
CA GLY A 26 12.01 0.67 1.88
C GLY A 26 12.21 -0.83 2.01
N TYR A 27 11.13 -1.60 2.15
CA TYR A 27 11.19 -3.07 2.27
C TYR A 27 11.29 -3.81 0.92
N CYS A 28 10.76 -3.25 -0.15
CA CYS A 28 10.60 -3.96 -1.42
C CYS A 28 11.56 -3.49 -2.51
N ASN A 29 11.61 -2.19 -2.75
CA ASN A 29 12.40 -1.58 -3.82
C ASN A 29 13.63 -0.88 -3.22
N GLN A 30 14.72 -0.79 -3.97
CA GLN A 30 15.82 0.10 -3.60
C GLN A 30 15.54 1.50 -4.13
N SER A 31 15.64 2.48 -3.27
CA SER A 31 15.38 3.88 -3.60
C SER A 31 16.59 4.76 -3.24
N PHE A 32 16.86 5.74 -4.08
CA PHE A 32 17.99 6.66 -3.92
C PHE A 32 17.50 8.09 -4.15
N THR A 33 17.89 9.00 -3.27
CA THR A 33 17.80 10.43 -3.56
C THR A 33 19.04 10.81 -4.37
N VAL A 34 18.84 11.53 -5.47
CA VAL A 34 19.95 12.05 -6.29
C VAL A 34 19.83 13.57 -6.41
N TRP A 35 20.99 14.26 -6.29
CA TRP A 35 21.09 15.71 -6.50
C TRP A 35 21.70 15.96 -7.87
N MET A 36 20.97 16.67 -8.72
CA MET A 36 21.37 16.96 -10.10
C MET A 36 21.53 18.47 -10.29
N GLU A 37 22.66 18.88 -10.87
CA GLU A 37 22.91 20.26 -11.25
C GLU A 37 22.66 20.48 -12.74
N LYS A 38 21.76 21.42 -13.06
CA LYS A 38 21.51 21.87 -14.42
C LYS A 38 21.39 23.38 -14.46
N ASN A 39 22.16 24.05 -15.30
CA ASN A 39 22.17 25.51 -15.43
C ASN A 39 22.36 26.23 -14.07
N LYS A 40 23.25 25.72 -13.20
CA LYS A 40 23.51 26.19 -11.83
C LYS A 40 22.36 26.01 -10.83
N PHE A 41 21.26 25.37 -11.20
CA PHE A 41 20.20 24.99 -10.30
C PHE A 41 20.38 23.55 -9.85
N ILE A 42 20.20 23.29 -8.55
CA ILE A 42 20.23 21.95 -7.97
C ILE A 42 18.81 21.47 -7.75
N SER A 43 18.50 20.31 -8.28
CA SER A 43 17.21 19.65 -8.13
C SER A 43 17.40 18.24 -7.55
N LYS A 44 16.44 17.80 -6.75
CA LYS A 44 16.40 16.45 -6.20
C LYS A 44 15.46 15.58 -7.02
N PHE A 45 15.83 14.31 -7.18
CA PHE A 45 14.98 13.29 -7.78
C PHE A 45 15.06 12.01 -6.96
N LEU A 46 14.02 11.19 -7.04
CA LEU A 46 14.00 9.84 -6.52
C LEU A 46 14.33 8.87 -7.67
N VAL A 47 15.37 8.06 -7.51
CA VAL A 47 15.69 6.95 -8.40
C VAL A 47 15.24 5.66 -7.73
N ARG A 48 14.33 4.91 -8.36
CA ARG A 48 13.85 3.62 -7.88
C ARG A 48 14.42 2.50 -8.73
N ARG A 49 15.01 1.52 -8.06
CA ARG A 49 15.36 0.21 -8.63
C ARG A 49 14.32 -0.79 -8.16
N TYR A 50 13.50 -1.27 -9.07
CA TYR A 50 12.47 -2.24 -8.75
C TYR A 50 13.07 -3.57 -8.25
N ARG A 51 12.38 -4.24 -7.32
CA ARG A 51 12.79 -5.55 -6.82
C ARG A 51 12.95 -6.56 -7.94
N LEU A 52 13.77 -7.57 -7.71
CA LEU A 52 13.92 -8.67 -8.67
C LEU A 52 12.58 -9.43 -8.83
N GLY A 53 12.22 -9.72 -10.07
CA GLY A 53 10.99 -10.44 -10.40
C GLY A 53 9.75 -9.56 -10.56
N THR A 54 9.85 -8.24 -10.38
CA THR A 54 8.74 -7.33 -10.74
C THR A 54 8.42 -7.48 -12.22
N ALA A 55 7.16 -7.76 -12.54
CA ALA A 55 6.72 -7.91 -13.92
C ALA A 55 6.61 -6.54 -14.61
N GLU A 56 7.04 -6.46 -15.86
CA GLU A 56 7.00 -5.22 -16.65
C GLU A 56 5.58 -4.64 -16.77
N GLN A 57 4.57 -5.52 -16.86
CA GLN A 57 3.17 -5.12 -16.90
C GLN A 57 2.69 -4.39 -15.62
N GLU A 58 3.25 -4.74 -14.45
CA GLU A 58 2.92 -4.08 -13.18
C GLU A 58 3.52 -2.67 -13.12
N ILE A 59 4.75 -2.49 -13.61
CA ILE A 59 5.39 -1.17 -13.73
C ILE A 59 4.61 -0.28 -14.70
N LYS A 60 4.20 -0.84 -15.84
CA LYS A 60 3.35 -0.11 -16.82
C LYS A 60 2.04 0.33 -16.19
N PHE A 61 1.42 -0.51 -15.38
CA PHE A 61 0.19 -0.17 -14.66
C PHE A 61 0.41 0.96 -13.65
N GLU A 62 1.41 0.84 -12.77
CA GLU A 62 1.78 1.86 -11.78
C GLU A 62 2.02 3.21 -12.46
N HIS A 63 2.87 3.23 -13.49
CA HIS A 63 3.23 4.46 -14.19
C HIS A 63 2.04 5.09 -14.92
N ALA A 64 1.20 4.28 -15.55
CA ALA A 64 -0.01 4.77 -16.19
C ALA A 64 -1.00 5.37 -15.19
N LEU A 65 -1.16 4.74 -14.03
CA LEU A 65 -2.01 5.26 -12.97
C LEU A 65 -1.48 6.59 -12.43
N ILE A 66 -0.18 6.69 -12.12
CA ILE A 66 0.45 7.94 -11.67
C ILE A 66 0.22 9.06 -12.70
N TYR A 67 0.45 8.78 -13.99
CA TYR A 67 0.21 9.73 -15.06
C TYR A 67 -1.27 10.17 -15.13
N HIS A 68 -2.20 9.21 -15.01
CA HIS A 68 -3.64 9.49 -14.98
C HIS A 68 -4.02 10.39 -13.80
N LEU A 69 -3.55 10.06 -12.58
CA LEU A 69 -3.80 10.86 -11.37
C LEU A 69 -3.30 12.29 -11.53
N ARG A 70 -2.08 12.46 -12.03
CA ARG A 70 -1.49 13.80 -12.29
C ARG A 70 -2.30 14.59 -13.32
N LYS A 71 -2.76 13.94 -14.39
CA LYS A 71 -3.62 14.55 -15.41
C LYS A 71 -5.02 14.89 -14.86
N SER A 72 -5.52 14.14 -13.90
CA SER A 72 -6.77 14.39 -13.18
C SER A 72 -6.59 15.35 -11.99
N GLU A 73 -5.56 16.20 -12.02
CA GLU A 73 -5.25 17.25 -11.04
C GLU A 73 -4.91 16.74 -9.62
N PHE A 74 -4.66 15.46 -9.44
CA PHE A 74 -4.15 14.94 -8.18
C PHE A 74 -2.62 15.10 -8.11
N LYS A 75 -2.16 16.29 -7.73
CA LYS A 75 -0.73 16.67 -7.70
C LYS A 75 0.06 16.12 -6.50
N LEU A 76 -0.56 15.36 -5.61
CA LEU A 76 0.11 14.80 -4.43
C LEU A 76 0.91 13.53 -4.72
N THR A 77 0.77 12.90 -5.89
CA THR A 77 1.67 11.82 -6.31
C THR A 77 2.93 12.41 -6.96
N PRO A 78 4.12 11.80 -6.76
CA PRO A 78 5.32 12.18 -7.49
C PRO A 78 5.10 12.00 -9.00
N ASP A 79 5.56 12.94 -9.81
CA ASP A 79 5.54 12.79 -11.26
C ASP A 79 6.67 11.88 -11.72
N LEU A 80 6.46 11.20 -12.84
CA LEU A 80 7.48 10.40 -13.50
C LEU A 80 8.35 11.29 -14.39
N ILE A 81 9.65 11.13 -14.27
CA ILE A 81 10.60 11.80 -15.15
C ILE A 81 10.83 10.92 -16.39
N PRO A 82 10.38 11.32 -17.56
CA PRO A 82 10.55 10.52 -18.77
C PRO A 82 12.01 10.49 -19.23
N GLN A 83 12.39 9.36 -19.82
CA GLN A 83 13.64 9.25 -20.58
C GLN A 83 13.61 10.19 -21.80
N THR A 84 14.78 10.40 -22.41
CA THR A 84 14.91 11.18 -23.66
C THR A 84 14.13 10.57 -24.85
N ASN A 85 13.82 9.28 -24.81
CA ASN A 85 13.01 8.58 -25.80
C ASN A 85 11.51 8.55 -25.44
N GLY A 86 11.09 9.19 -24.34
CA GLY A 86 9.71 9.25 -23.86
C GLY A 86 9.28 8.08 -22.96
N ASN A 87 10.08 7.04 -22.78
CA ASN A 87 9.75 5.93 -21.89
C ASN A 87 9.83 6.35 -20.42
N SER A 88 8.99 5.77 -19.56
CA SER A 88 8.92 6.10 -18.13
C SER A 88 9.85 5.26 -17.24
N TYR A 89 10.49 4.22 -17.77
CA TYR A 89 11.45 3.35 -17.04
C TYR A 89 12.56 2.86 -17.95
N VAL A 90 13.71 2.52 -17.35
CA VAL A 90 14.86 1.91 -18.02
C VAL A 90 14.89 0.42 -17.69
N LYS A 91 15.19 -0.42 -18.69
CA LYS A 91 15.37 -1.85 -18.57
C LYS A 91 16.84 -2.20 -18.73
N ILE A 92 17.44 -2.80 -17.70
CA ILE A 92 18.87 -3.07 -17.65
C ILE A 92 19.10 -4.55 -17.35
N GLN A 93 20.08 -5.14 -18.02
CA GLN A 93 20.64 -6.43 -17.64
C GLN A 93 21.68 -6.22 -16.52
N GLU A 94 21.48 -6.87 -15.39
CA GLU A 94 22.38 -6.91 -14.26
C GLU A 94 22.78 -8.35 -13.94
N LEU A 95 23.80 -8.54 -13.11
CA LEU A 95 24.15 -9.86 -12.58
C LEU A 95 23.59 -10.00 -11.17
N ASP A 96 22.80 -11.04 -10.91
CA ASP A 96 22.38 -11.45 -9.58
C ASP A 96 22.96 -12.84 -9.29
N LYS A 97 23.84 -12.93 -8.29
CA LYS A 97 24.56 -14.17 -7.95
C LYS A 97 25.22 -14.82 -9.18
N GLY A 98 25.83 -13.99 -10.06
CA GLY A 98 26.51 -14.42 -11.28
C GLY A 98 25.60 -14.79 -12.45
N LYS A 99 24.26 -14.67 -12.32
CA LYS A 99 23.29 -14.93 -13.40
C LYS A 99 22.76 -13.63 -13.98
N PRO A 100 22.61 -13.53 -15.32
CA PRO A 100 21.99 -12.36 -15.93
C PRO A 100 20.51 -12.27 -15.55
N VAL A 101 20.11 -11.10 -15.05
CA VAL A 101 18.72 -10.78 -14.68
C VAL A 101 18.33 -9.44 -15.27
N VAL A 102 17.05 -9.26 -15.54
CA VAL A 102 16.52 -7.98 -15.96
C VAL A 102 16.03 -7.22 -14.74
N ARG A 103 16.46 -5.95 -14.63
CA ARG A 103 16.01 -5.00 -13.62
C ARG A 103 15.40 -3.78 -14.29
N PHE A 104 14.42 -3.21 -13.63
CA PHE A 104 13.77 -1.98 -14.06
C PHE A 104 14.17 -0.82 -13.14
N TRP A 105 14.34 0.36 -13.73
CA TRP A 105 14.70 1.58 -13.03
C TRP A 105 13.79 2.71 -13.49
N ALA A 106 13.30 3.51 -12.56
CA ALA A 106 12.52 4.70 -12.88
C ALA A 106 12.99 5.89 -12.06
N ILE A 107 12.74 7.08 -12.57
CA ILE A 107 13.04 8.33 -11.89
C ILE A 107 11.71 9.06 -11.65
N PHE A 108 11.57 9.53 -10.42
CA PHE A 108 10.41 10.28 -9.97
C PHE A 108 10.84 11.68 -9.48
N GLU A 109 9.91 12.61 -9.54
CA GLU A 109 10.00 13.86 -8.82
C GLU A 109 10.24 13.58 -7.32
N PHE A 110 11.11 14.34 -6.69
CA PHE A 110 11.30 14.25 -5.25
C PHE A 110 10.19 15.03 -4.54
N VAL A 111 9.42 14.36 -3.72
CA VAL A 111 8.34 15.00 -2.94
C VAL A 111 8.92 15.47 -1.60
N GLU A 112 8.95 16.77 -1.40
CA GLU A 112 9.38 17.38 -0.14
C GLU A 112 8.31 17.18 0.94
N GLY A 113 8.76 16.94 2.18
CA GLY A 113 7.90 16.72 3.33
C GLY A 113 8.55 15.78 4.35
N GLU A 114 7.96 15.72 5.52
CA GLU A 114 8.42 14.88 6.62
C GLU A 114 8.01 13.42 6.38
N ASN A 115 8.96 12.50 6.60
CA ASN A 115 8.76 11.05 6.55
C ASN A 115 9.06 10.46 7.93
N ARG A 116 8.21 10.74 8.89
CA ARG A 116 8.44 10.42 10.31
C ARG A 116 7.66 9.22 10.82
N TYR A 117 6.80 8.65 9.99
CA TYR A 117 5.98 7.51 10.38
C TYR A 117 6.37 6.25 9.62
N THR A 118 6.25 5.12 10.30
CA THR A 118 6.19 3.79 9.71
C THR A 118 4.73 3.36 9.57
N TRP A 119 4.46 2.18 9.03
CA TRP A 119 3.11 1.64 8.92
C TRP A 119 2.47 1.25 10.28
N MET A 120 3.28 1.14 11.35
CA MET A 120 2.84 0.79 12.70
C MET A 120 2.58 2.03 13.59
N ASP A 121 3.08 3.19 13.19
CA ASP A 121 2.93 4.40 14.00
C ASP A 121 1.50 4.91 13.96
N THR A 122 0.86 4.94 15.10
CA THR A 122 -0.52 5.44 15.26
C THR A 122 -0.60 6.75 16.05
N ASP A 123 0.53 7.33 16.43
CA ASP A 123 0.61 8.60 17.15
C ASP A 123 0.54 9.81 16.20
N LEU A 124 -0.51 9.81 15.36
CA LEU A 124 -0.83 10.93 14.48
C LEU A 124 -1.80 11.88 15.17
N SER A 125 -1.65 13.17 14.89
CA SER A 125 -2.64 14.18 15.30
C SER A 125 -3.94 14.03 14.48
N ASP A 126 -5.06 14.51 15.05
CA ASP A 126 -6.35 14.55 14.36
C ASP A 126 -6.28 15.30 13.02
N ALA A 127 -5.45 16.34 12.94
CA ALA A 127 -5.22 17.09 11.70
C ALA A 127 -4.57 16.22 10.62
N GLU A 128 -3.63 15.35 10.97
CA GLU A 128 -2.96 14.43 10.05
C GLU A 128 -3.89 13.32 9.60
N ILE A 129 -4.67 12.73 10.51
CA ILE A 129 -5.67 11.71 10.21
C ILE A 129 -6.76 12.31 9.29
N THR A 130 -7.26 13.51 9.64
CA THR A 130 -8.22 14.25 8.80
C THR A 130 -7.68 14.48 7.39
N SER A 131 -6.44 14.97 7.30
CA SER A 131 -5.80 15.21 6.01
C SER A 131 -5.62 13.92 5.21
N ALA A 132 -5.24 12.81 5.85
CA ALA A 132 -5.07 11.52 5.21
C ALA A 132 -6.40 10.99 4.63
N GLY A 133 -7.49 11.03 5.40
CA GLY A 133 -8.82 10.63 4.92
C GLY A 133 -9.29 11.48 3.73
N GLN A 134 -9.12 12.81 3.80
CA GLN A 134 -9.45 13.70 2.69
C GLN A 134 -8.62 13.41 1.43
N VAL A 135 -7.33 13.14 1.59
CA VAL A 135 -6.43 12.85 0.47
C VAL A 135 -6.77 11.51 -0.19
N LEU A 136 -7.08 10.46 0.58
CA LEU A 136 -7.54 9.19 0.01
C LEU A 136 -8.84 9.36 -0.79
N SER A 137 -9.78 10.14 -0.28
CA SER A 137 -11.01 10.47 -1.00
C SER A 137 -10.72 11.15 -2.35
N ARG A 138 -9.85 12.16 -2.36
CA ARG A 138 -9.43 12.86 -3.58
C ARG A 138 -8.67 11.95 -4.56
N LEU A 139 -7.86 11.03 -4.05
CA LEU A 139 -7.18 10.01 -4.87
C LEU A 139 -8.20 9.14 -5.58
N HIS A 140 -9.20 8.61 -4.87
CA HIS A 140 -10.26 7.80 -5.45
C HIS A 140 -11.09 8.56 -6.49
N CYS A 141 -11.35 9.86 -6.27
CA CYS A 141 -11.98 10.72 -7.27
C CYS A 141 -11.14 10.83 -8.53
N ALA A 142 -9.84 11.14 -8.37
CA ALA A 142 -8.93 11.32 -9.49
C ALA A 142 -8.65 10.01 -10.25
N ALA A 143 -8.75 8.86 -9.58
CA ALA A 143 -8.55 7.53 -10.17
C ALA A 143 -9.73 7.05 -11.04
N GLN A 144 -10.87 7.75 -11.01
CA GLN A 144 -12.00 7.39 -11.87
C GLN A 144 -11.65 7.51 -13.35
N ASN A 145 -12.38 6.77 -14.16
CA ASN A 145 -12.20 6.77 -15.61
C ASN A 145 -10.79 6.39 -16.08
N PHE A 146 -9.98 5.78 -15.19
CA PHE A 146 -8.69 5.23 -15.57
C PHE A 146 -8.89 4.06 -16.53
N LEU A 147 -8.28 4.17 -17.71
CA LEU A 147 -8.27 3.10 -18.71
C LEU A 147 -6.97 2.32 -18.57
N ILE A 148 -7.07 1.01 -18.36
CA ILE A 148 -5.91 0.12 -18.26
C ILE A 148 -5.23 0.06 -19.63
N PRO A 149 -3.96 0.48 -19.77
CA PRO A 149 -3.26 0.36 -21.04
C PRO A 149 -3.07 -1.10 -21.45
N PRO A 150 -3.09 -1.41 -22.75
CA PRO A 150 -2.79 -2.76 -23.22
C PRO A 150 -1.44 -3.29 -22.72
N GLY A 151 -1.40 -4.54 -22.25
CA GLY A 151 -0.18 -5.17 -21.71
C GLY A 151 0.27 -4.60 -20.36
N SER A 152 -0.62 -3.92 -19.64
CA SER A 152 -0.41 -3.50 -18.25
C SER A 152 -1.44 -4.17 -17.33
N GLY A 153 -1.11 -4.30 -16.05
CA GLY A 153 -2.01 -4.87 -15.05
C GLY A 153 -1.27 -5.41 -13.84
N ARG A 154 -1.98 -5.54 -12.74
CA ARG A 154 -1.45 -6.15 -11.52
C ARG A 154 -1.65 -7.66 -11.56
N LEU A 155 -0.61 -8.41 -11.17
CA LEU A 155 -0.68 -9.88 -11.09
C LEU A 155 -1.47 -10.35 -9.86
N GLN A 156 -1.46 -9.56 -8.80
CA GLN A 156 -2.21 -9.89 -7.59
C GLN A 156 -3.72 -9.84 -7.85
N PRO A 157 -4.49 -10.88 -7.49
CA PRO A 157 -5.93 -10.87 -7.63
C PRO A 157 -6.62 -9.76 -6.82
N LYS A 158 -7.88 -9.48 -7.12
CA LYS A 158 -8.77 -8.67 -6.29
C LYS A 158 -8.90 -9.30 -4.92
N ILE A 159 -9.15 -8.49 -3.90
CA ILE A 159 -9.13 -8.99 -2.52
C ILE A 159 -10.05 -10.18 -2.28
N MET A 160 -11.28 -10.16 -2.81
CA MET A 160 -12.24 -11.25 -2.61
C MET A 160 -11.89 -12.53 -3.39
N ASP A 161 -11.14 -12.43 -4.47
CA ASP A 161 -10.58 -13.57 -5.22
C ASP A 161 -9.25 -14.05 -4.59
N PHE A 162 -8.54 -13.16 -3.90
CA PHE A 162 -7.23 -13.46 -3.30
C PHE A 162 -7.35 -14.20 -1.97
N LEU A 163 -8.27 -13.80 -1.09
CA LEU A 163 -8.45 -14.41 0.25
C LEU A 163 -8.56 -15.94 0.21
N PRO A 164 -9.37 -16.57 -0.68
CA PRO A 164 -9.48 -18.02 -0.74
C PRO A 164 -8.16 -18.74 -1.11
N THR A 165 -7.24 -18.04 -1.76
CA THR A 165 -5.94 -18.63 -2.16
C THR A 165 -4.97 -18.81 -1.00
N PHE A 166 -5.22 -18.20 0.17
CA PHE A 166 -4.33 -18.24 1.33
C PHE A 166 -4.15 -19.66 1.89
N GLN A 167 -5.15 -20.52 1.73
CA GLN A 167 -5.06 -21.91 2.16
C GLN A 167 -3.85 -22.64 1.56
N LEU A 168 -3.53 -22.35 0.30
CA LEU A 168 -2.47 -23.06 -0.43
C LEU A 168 -1.06 -22.82 0.17
N PRO A 169 -0.57 -21.59 0.38
CA PRO A 169 0.70 -21.38 1.07
C PRO A 169 0.66 -21.84 2.54
N TYR A 170 -0.46 -21.67 3.24
CA TYR A 170 -0.58 -22.05 4.65
C TYR A 170 -0.39 -23.55 4.85
N SER A 171 -0.98 -24.39 4.01
CA SER A 171 -0.76 -25.85 4.08
C SER A 171 0.69 -26.25 3.85
N LYS A 172 1.46 -25.49 3.06
CA LYS A 172 2.90 -25.73 2.86
C LYS A 172 3.76 -25.31 4.06
N PHE A 173 3.31 -24.32 4.83
CA PHE A 173 4.07 -23.81 5.97
C PHE A 173 3.96 -24.72 7.21
N THR A 174 2.91 -25.54 7.33
CA THR A 174 2.67 -26.40 8.49
C THR A 174 3.87 -27.29 8.84
N ASN A 175 4.56 -27.85 7.83
CA ASN A 175 5.70 -28.74 8.03
C ASN A 175 6.93 -28.07 8.68
N ARG A 176 7.00 -26.73 8.66
CA ARG A 176 8.12 -25.95 9.20
C ARG A 176 7.75 -25.14 10.44
N ALA A 177 6.46 -24.97 10.69
CA ALA A 177 5.95 -24.00 11.65
C ALA A 177 6.22 -24.35 13.13
N GLY A 178 6.41 -25.61 13.49
CA GLY A 178 6.59 -26.01 14.90
C GLY A 178 7.87 -25.53 15.59
N LYS A 179 8.87 -25.05 14.85
CA LYS A 179 10.23 -24.78 15.36
C LYS A 179 10.38 -23.41 16.03
N THR A 180 9.55 -22.43 15.72
CA THR A 180 9.65 -21.04 16.19
C THR A 180 8.42 -20.62 17.00
N LYS A 181 8.50 -19.51 17.74
CA LYS A 181 7.35 -18.96 18.49
C LYS A 181 6.24 -18.53 17.54
N CYS A 182 6.60 -17.76 16.51
CA CYS A 182 5.68 -17.29 15.48
C CYS A 182 5.02 -18.45 14.73
N GLY A 183 5.80 -19.48 14.36
CA GLY A 183 5.28 -20.67 13.70
C GLY A 183 4.30 -21.48 14.55
N ARG A 184 4.56 -21.64 15.86
CA ARG A 184 3.60 -22.28 16.79
C ARG A 184 2.31 -21.47 16.94
N LEU A 185 2.42 -20.14 16.99
CA LEU A 185 1.25 -19.26 17.04
C LEU A 185 0.41 -19.42 15.76
N PHE A 186 1.07 -19.48 14.59
CA PHE A 186 0.42 -19.77 13.31
C PHE A 186 -0.35 -21.09 13.34
N LEU A 187 0.30 -22.19 13.70
CA LEU A 187 -0.36 -23.52 13.74
C LEU A 187 -1.59 -23.51 14.64
N LYS A 188 -1.49 -22.89 15.81
CA LYS A 188 -2.61 -22.80 16.76
C LYS A 188 -3.83 -22.06 16.19
N ASN A 189 -3.62 -21.11 15.28
CA ASN A 189 -4.68 -20.23 14.78
C ASN A 189 -5.08 -20.47 13.32
N MET A 190 -4.38 -21.32 12.59
CA MET A 190 -4.55 -21.51 11.14
C MET A 190 -5.99 -21.84 10.76
N ASP A 191 -6.63 -22.78 11.46
CA ASP A 191 -8.01 -23.21 11.15
C ASP A 191 -9.01 -22.07 11.40
N ASN A 192 -8.81 -21.28 12.46
CA ASN A 192 -9.62 -20.10 12.74
C ASN A 192 -9.44 -19.03 11.68
N ILE A 193 -8.20 -18.76 11.24
CA ILE A 193 -7.92 -17.82 10.15
C ILE A 193 -8.68 -18.25 8.89
N LEU A 194 -8.59 -19.52 8.50
CA LEU A 194 -9.29 -20.07 7.34
C LEU A 194 -10.81 -20.04 7.49
N ALA A 195 -11.32 -20.25 8.71
CA ALA A 195 -12.75 -20.14 9.00
C ALA A 195 -13.26 -18.69 8.84
N ILE A 196 -12.50 -17.71 9.35
CA ILE A 196 -12.83 -16.30 9.22
C ILE A 196 -12.74 -15.84 7.76
N ILE A 197 -11.73 -16.31 7.00
CA ILE A 197 -11.66 -16.05 5.55
C ILE A 197 -12.97 -16.46 4.87
N ARG A 198 -13.47 -17.68 5.13
CA ARG A 198 -14.72 -18.16 4.52
C ARG A 198 -15.94 -17.29 4.85
N LYS A 199 -16.03 -16.80 6.09
CA LYS A 199 -17.11 -15.91 6.53
C LYS A 199 -17.00 -14.51 5.91
N THR A 200 -15.78 -14.06 5.61
CA THR A 200 -15.49 -12.72 5.11
C THR A 200 -15.85 -12.55 3.63
N ILE A 201 -15.99 -13.65 2.88
CA ILE A 201 -16.27 -13.60 1.43
C ILE A 201 -17.64 -13.00 1.16
N ILE A 202 -17.67 -11.92 0.40
CA ILE A 202 -18.88 -11.24 -0.05
C ILE A 202 -19.33 -11.87 -1.37
N SER A 203 -20.64 -12.05 -1.54
CA SER A 203 -21.22 -12.63 -2.75
C SER A 203 -20.92 -11.78 -4.00
N LYS A 204 -20.75 -12.42 -5.16
CA LYS A 204 -20.53 -11.71 -6.44
C LYS A 204 -21.69 -10.77 -6.77
N SER A 205 -22.94 -11.14 -6.43
CA SER A 205 -24.14 -10.33 -6.65
C SER A 205 -24.19 -9.05 -5.80
N ASP A 206 -23.50 -9.04 -4.65
CA ASP A 206 -23.37 -7.84 -3.81
C ASP A 206 -22.14 -7.01 -4.22
N LEU A 207 -21.02 -7.67 -4.57
CA LEU A 207 -19.81 -7.00 -4.99
C LEU A 207 -20.01 -6.13 -6.24
N ILE A 208 -20.81 -6.58 -7.21
CA ILE A 208 -21.08 -5.81 -8.44
C ILE A 208 -21.79 -4.47 -8.18
N LYS A 209 -22.38 -4.29 -7.00
CA LYS A 209 -23.05 -3.05 -6.58
C LYS A 209 -22.10 -2.07 -5.89
N MET A 210 -20.83 -2.42 -5.68
CA MET A 210 -19.85 -1.58 -5.00
C MET A 210 -18.96 -0.84 -6.02
N PRO A 211 -18.51 0.38 -5.68
CA PRO A 211 -17.53 1.10 -6.47
C PRO A 211 -16.24 0.29 -6.66
N PHE A 212 -15.81 0.18 -7.91
CA PHE A 212 -14.67 -0.59 -8.35
C PHE A 212 -13.80 0.30 -9.25
N LEU A 213 -12.57 0.59 -8.81
CA LEU A 213 -11.69 1.59 -9.41
C LEU A 213 -10.22 1.30 -9.06
N PRO A 214 -9.26 2.02 -9.65
CA PRO A 214 -7.88 1.95 -9.18
C PRO A 214 -7.76 2.41 -7.73
N ILE A 215 -7.14 1.58 -6.91
CA ILE A 215 -6.85 1.84 -5.50
C ILE A 215 -5.34 1.93 -5.28
N HIS A 216 -4.93 2.53 -4.15
CA HIS A 216 -3.53 2.55 -3.74
C HIS A 216 -3.04 1.15 -3.32
N GLY A 217 -3.85 0.42 -2.55
CA GLY A 217 -3.60 -0.94 -2.10
C GLY A 217 -2.59 -1.06 -0.94
N ASP A 218 -1.99 0.07 -0.51
CA ASP A 218 -1.06 0.13 0.63
C ASP A 218 -1.03 1.55 1.23
N TYR A 219 -2.22 2.14 1.43
CA TYR A 219 -2.36 3.51 1.92
C TYR A 219 -2.21 3.57 3.44
N HIS A 220 -0.98 3.81 3.90
CA HIS A 220 -0.65 3.96 5.32
C HIS A 220 0.24 5.19 5.55
N GLN A 221 0.37 5.62 6.81
CA GLN A 221 1.08 6.83 7.21
C GLN A 221 2.55 6.88 6.77
N GLY A 222 3.21 5.74 6.66
CA GLY A 222 4.59 5.65 6.16
C GLY A 222 4.74 5.91 4.65
N ASN A 223 3.66 5.75 3.88
CA ASN A 223 3.61 6.06 2.45
C ASN A 223 3.12 7.49 2.18
N LEU A 224 2.98 8.31 3.23
CA LEU A 224 2.57 9.70 3.12
C LEU A 224 3.69 10.66 3.54
N LYS A 225 3.79 11.78 2.86
CA LYS A 225 4.62 12.92 3.25
C LYS A 225 3.75 13.96 3.96
N TYR A 226 4.26 14.46 5.06
CA TYR A 226 3.56 15.47 5.87
C TYR A 226 4.31 16.79 5.90
N LYS A 227 3.56 17.88 6.06
CA LYS A 227 4.07 19.22 6.33
C LYS A 227 3.04 20.01 7.11
N LYS A 228 3.40 20.45 8.32
CA LYS A 228 2.51 21.21 9.21
C LYS A 228 1.14 20.53 9.42
N GLY A 229 1.13 19.23 9.73
CA GLY A 229 -0.09 18.46 10.00
C GLY A 229 -0.94 18.14 8.76
N ARG A 230 -0.42 18.32 7.55
CA ARG A 230 -1.14 18.01 6.29
C ARG A 230 -0.35 17.06 5.43
N VAL A 231 -1.04 16.17 4.76
CA VAL A 231 -0.45 15.33 3.72
C VAL A 231 -0.11 16.18 2.50
N VAL A 232 1.16 16.14 2.09
CA VAL A 232 1.69 16.87 0.93
C VAL A 232 2.22 15.94 -0.16
N GLY A 233 2.23 14.62 0.09
CA GLY A 233 2.61 13.63 -0.89
C GLY A 233 2.05 12.25 -0.56
N VAL A 234 1.70 11.49 -1.61
CA VAL A 234 1.30 10.08 -1.56
C VAL A 234 2.31 9.31 -2.39
N LEU A 235 2.99 8.36 -1.76
CA LEU A 235 4.11 7.63 -2.32
C LEU A 235 3.75 6.15 -2.49
N ASP A 236 4.55 5.44 -3.25
CA ASP A 236 4.60 3.97 -3.33
C ASP A 236 3.34 3.29 -3.87
N PHE A 237 3.08 3.50 -5.16
CA PHE A 237 1.97 2.91 -5.90
C PHE A 237 2.25 1.49 -6.42
N ASP A 238 3.31 0.83 -5.96
CA ASP A 238 3.68 -0.50 -6.44
C ASP A 238 2.72 -1.62 -6.00
N TRP A 239 1.79 -1.36 -5.08
CA TRP A 239 0.65 -2.21 -4.73
C TRP A 239 -0.67 -1.79 -5.39
N ALA A 240 -0.66 -0.69 -6.13
CA ALA A 240 -1.88 -0.20 -6.78
C ALA A 240 -2.46 -1.22 -7.77
N LYS A 241 -3.77 -1.36 -7.77
CA LYS A 241 -4.52 -2.29 -8.63
C LYS A 241 -5.96 -1.81 -8.82
N ILE A 242 -6.70 -2.43 -9.72
CA ILE A 242 -8.14 -2.26 -9.79
C ILE A 242 -8.78 -3.19 -8.75
N ASP A 243 -9.46 -2.62 -7.77
CA ASP A 243 -10.17 -3.39 -6.72
C ASP A 243 -11.34 -2.57 -6.17
N PHE A 244 -12.05 -3.09 -5.17
CA PHE A 244 -13.10 -2.36 -4.49
C PHE A 244 -12.52 -1.19 -3.70
N ARG A 245 -13.04 0.00 -3.91
CA ARG A 245 -12.67 1.20 -3.15
C ARG A 245 -12.75 0.96 -1.64
N LEU A 246 -13.76 0.21 -1.23
CA LEU A 246 -14.00 -0.12 0.18
C LEU A 246 -12.82 -0.90 0.80
N PHE A 247 -12.09 -1.72 0.01
CA PHE A 247 -10.90 -2.42 0.50
C PHE A 247 -9.77 -1.44 0.85
N ASP A 248 -9.52 -0.44 0.02
CA ASP A 248 -8.49 0.57 0.29
C ASP A 248 -8.83 1.42 1.52
N ILE A 249 -10.11 1.79 1.67
CA ILE A 249 -10.60 2.51 2.84
C ILE A 249 -10.46 1.66 4.10
N ALA A 250 -10.85 0.39 4.06
CA ALA A 250 -10.75 -0.53 5.19
C ALA A 250 -9.29 -0.77 5.60
N LEU A 251 -8.39 -0.92 4.62
CA LEU A 251 -6.96 -1.07 4.86
C LEU A 251 -6.37 0.19 5.52
N ALA A 252 -6.71 1.37 5.00
CA ALA A 252 -6.31 2.64 5.60
C ALA A 252 -6.84 2.77 7.04
N VAL A 253 -8.11 2.45 7.29
CA VAL A 253 -8.68 2.47 8.64
C VAL A 253 -7.89 1.61 9.61
N ILE A 254 -7.46 0.40 9.21
CA ILE A 254 -6.61 -0.45 10.05
C ILE A 254 -5.31 0.27 10.37
N TYR A 255 -4.62 0.83 9.40
CA TYR A 255 -3.33 1.48 9.62
C TYR A 255 -3.43 2.75 10.46
N PHE A 256 -4.50 3.54 10.31
CA PHE A 256 -4.66 4.81 11.03
C PHE A 256 -5.33 4.66 12.39
N SER A 257 -6.06 3.56 12.66
CA SER A 257 -6.88 3.42 13.87
C SER A 257 -6.52 2.22 14.75
N ALA A 258 -5.68 1.28 14.30
CA ALA A 258 -5.34 0.13 15.12
C ALA A 258 -4.46 0.53 16.32
N ASN A 259 -4.79 0.02 17.50
CA ASN A 259 -4.01 0.22 18.72
C ASN A 259 -2.88 -0.80 18.81
N TRP A 260 -1.64 -0.32 18.89
CA TRP A 260 -0.45 -1.14 19.11
C TRP A 260 -0.02 -1.21 20.59
N GLU A 261 -0.60 -0.37 21.45
CA GLU A 261 -0.31 -0.37 22.87
C GLU A 261 -0.73 -1.67 23.56
N LYS A 262 0.12 -2.22 24.45
CA LYS A 262 -0.04 -3.54 25.08
C LYS A 262 -1.45 -3.85 25.61
N LYS A 263 -2.10 -2.89 26.26
CA LYS A 263 -3.46 -3.10 26.83
C LYS A 263 -4.58 -3.07 25.80
N ARG A 264 -4.40 -2.37 24.68
CA ARG A 264 -5.39 -2.19 23.61
C ARG A 264 -4.95 -2.87 22.31
N ALA A 265 -3.78 -3.49 22.28
CA ALA A 265 -3.22 -4.08 21.07
C ALA A 265 -4.24 -5.00 20.38
N GLY A 266 -4.41 -4.79 19.07
CA GLY A 266 -5.36 -5.52 18.26
C GLY A 266 -6.82 -5.09 18.41
N SER A 267 -7.08 -3.83 18.82
CA SER A 267 -8.40 -3.19 18.74
C SER A 267 -8.32 -1.95 17.86
N LEU A 268 -9.46 -1.39 17.47
CA LEU A 268 -9.52 -0.10 16.79
C LEU A 268 -9.84 1.03 17.78
N ASP A 269 -9.20 2.18 17.57
CA ASP A 269 -9.53 3.42 18.25
C ASP A 269 -10.71 4.08 17.53
N ARG A 270 -11.80 4.32 18.28
CA ARG A 270 -13.04 4.86 17.75
C ARG A 270 -12.86 6.28 17.21
N ASP A 271 -12.20 7.14 17.96
CA ASP A 271 -12.07 8.55 17.60
C ASP A 271 -11.24 8.71 16.31
N LYS A 272 -10.17 7.95 16.18
CA LYS A 272 -9.36 7.90 14.95
C LYS A 272 -10.14 7.33 13.77
N PHE A 273 -10.93 6.27 14.00
CA PHE A 273 -11.80 5.68 12.99
C PHE A 273 -12.83 6.71 12.49
N GLU A 274 -13.57 7.36 13.41
CA GLU A 274 -14.58 8.35 13.07
C GLU A 274 -13.96 9.58 12.38
N THR A 275 -12.79 10.03 12.84
CA THR A 275 -12.04 11.13 12.21
C THR A 275 -11.65 10.79 10.77
N PHE A 276 -11.09 9.60 10.53
CA PHE A 276 -10.68 9.19 9.18
C PHE A 276 -11.88 9.05 8.25
N ILE A 277 -12.90 8.29 8.64
CA ILE A 277 -14.10 8.05 7.81
C ILE A 277 -14.89 9.35 7.59
N GLY A 278 -15.06 10.16 8.64
CA GLY A 278 -15.74 11.45 8.56
C GLY A 278 -15.04 12.40 7.58
N SER A 279 -13.73 12.47 7.63
CA SER A 279 -12.92 13.31 6.73
C SER A 279 -12.94 12.80 5.28
N TYR A 280 -12.88 11.48 5.07
CA TYR A 280 -13.06 10.88 3.76
C TYR A 280 -14.41 11.25 3.15
N ASN A 281 -15.51 11.06 3.90
CA ASN A 281 -16.86 11.39 3.45
C ASN A 281 -17.05 12.90 3.21
N THR A 282 -16.45 13.76 4.04
CA THR A 282 -16.52 15.21 3.85
C THR A 282 -15.87 15.66 2.55
N ALA A 283 -14.71 15.11 2.23
CA ALA A 283 -14.02 15.43 0.98
C ALA A 283 -14.81 14.93 -0.26
N CYS A 284 -15.49 13.79 -0.16
CA CYS A 284 -16.39 13.30 -1.20
C CYS A 284 -17.58 14.22 -1.50
N ARG A 285 -18.02 15.05 -0.52
CA ARG A 285 -19.09 16.04 -0.75
C ARG A 285 -18.65 17.19 -1.64
N LEU A 286 -17.35 17.49 -1.62
CA LEU A 286 -16.74 18.55 -2.41
C LEU A 286 -16.34 18.07 -3.81
N ALA A 287 -16.40 16.76 -4.05
CA ALA A 287 -16.04 16.13 -5.30
C ALA A 287 -17.28 15.44 -5.90
N GLU A 288 -17.49 15.58 -7.21
CA GLU A 288 -18.68 15.04 -7.87
C GLU A 288 -18.79 13.51 -7.82
N SER A 289 -17.67 12.79 -7.58
CA SER A 289 -17.62 11.32 -7.60
C SER A 289 -16.27 10.84 -7.07
N PRO A 290 -16.18 9.65 -6.41
CA PRO A 290 -17.11 8.54 -6.31
C PRO A 290 -18.19 8.71 -5.23
N GLY A 291 -18.28 9.86 -4.60
CA GLY A 291 -19.27 10.17 -3.58
C GLY A 291 -19.00 9.52 -2.21
N HIS A 292 -19.93 9.70 -1.30
CA HIS A 292 -19.92 9.06 0.01
C HIS A 292 -19.92 7.53 -0.07
N LEU A 293 -19.60 6.88 1.03
CA LEU A 293 -19.83 5.45 1.16
C LEU A 293 -21.31 5.14 0.86
N THR A 294 -21.55 4.25 -0.10
CA THR A 294 -22.88 3.79 -0.47
C THR A 294 -23.47 2.92 0.63
N SER A 295 -24.78 2.71 0.62
CA SER A 295 -25.44 1.77 1.56
C SER A 295 -24.84 0.36 1.49
N MET A 296 -24.46 -0.08 0.30
CA MET A 296 -23.80 -1.39 0.12
C MET A 296 -22.40 -1.42 0.74
N GLU A 297 -21.62 -0.36 0.56
CA GLU A 297 -20.29 -0.27 1.20
C GLU A 297 -20.40 -0.22 2.72
N LYS A 298 -21.33 0.54 3.26
CA LYS A 298 -21.58 0.57 4.71
C LYS A 298 -21.97 -0.82 5.21
N LYS A 299 -22.93 -1.48 4.57
CA LYS A 299 -23.40 -2.85 4.92
C LYS A 299 -22.24 -3.84 5.01
N PHE A 300 -21.31 -3.79 4.07
CA PHE A 300 -20.19 -4.73 3.99
C PHE A 300 -18.87 -4.18 4.55
N PHE A 301 -18.89 -3.00 5.18
CA PHE A 301 -17.69 -2.42 5.77
C PHE A 301 -17.03 -3.35 6.81
N PRO A 302 -17.77 -3.97 7.77
CA PRO A 302 -17.14 -4.87 8.72
C PRO A 302 -16.48 -6.10 8.06
N SER A 303 -17.10 -6.67 7.03
CA SER A 303 -16.51 -7.78 6.26
C SER A 303 -15.27 -7.32 5.49
N MET A 304 -15.28 -6.13 4.90
CA MET A 304 -14.12 -5.60 4.18
C MET A 304 -12.98 -5.23 5.13
N LEU A 305 -13.29 -4.79 6.35
CA LEU A 305 -12.30 -4.55 7.40
C LEU A 305 -11.64 -5.87 7.84
N ALA A 306 -12.43 -6.94 7.98
CA ALA A 306 -11.87 -8.27 8.21
C ALA A 306 -10.98 -8.73 7.05
N ALA A 307 -11.39 -8.50 5.80
CA ALA A 307 -10.58 -8.80 4.62
C ALA A 307 -9.25 -8.04 4.61
N ALA A 308 -9.27 -6.76 4.94
CA ALA A 308 -8.08 -5.92 5.02
C ALA A 308 -7.11 -6.40 6.12
N ASN A 309 -7.62 -6.74 7.30
CA ASN A 309 -6.77 -7.30 8.36
C ASN A 309 -6.19 -8.67 7.98
N LEU A 310 -7.00 -9.54 7.37
CA LEU A 310 -6.53 -10.84 6.85
C LEU A 310 -5.45 -10.67 5.79
N PHE A 311 -5.53 -9.63 4.97
CA PHE A 311 -4.51 -9.29 3.98
C PHE A 311 -3.18 -8.90 4.65
N VAL A 312 -3.20 -8.03 5.66
CA VAL A 312 -1.98 -7.64 6.42
C VAL A 312 -1.39 -8.87 7.14
N LEU A 313 -2.24 -9.64 7.82
CA LEU A 313 -1.85 -10.89 8.50
C LEU A 313 -1.21 -11.89 7.52
N HIS A 314 -1.78 -12.05 6.33
CA HIS A 314 -1.25 -12.95 5.30
C HIS A 314 0.18 -12.59 4.91
N TRP A 315 0.46 -11.31 4.70
CA TRP A 315 1.81 -10.87 4.33
C TRP A 315 2.80 -11.04 5.49
N ALA A 316 2.39 -10.83 6.73
CA ALA A 316 3.23 -11.16 7.89
C ALA A 316 3.59 -12.65 7.91
N ILE A 317 2.61 -13.53 7.68
CA ILE A 317 2.82 -14.99 7.61
C ILE A 317 3.75 -15.37 6.46
N VAL A 318 3.43 -14.92 5.24
CA VAL A 318 4.19 -15.28 4.03
C VAL A 318 5.63 -14.79 4.14
N ASN A 319 5.84 -13.55 4.54
CA ASN A 319 7.18 -12.98 4.68
C ASN A 319 8.00 -13.74 5.73
N PHE A 320 7.41 -14.08 6.88
CA PHE A 320 8.08 -14.90 7.90
C PHE A 320 8.55 -16.25 7.34
N PHE A 321 7.67 -16.98 6.68
CA PHE A 321 8.00 -18.32 6.18
C PHE A 321 8.84 -18.34 4.91
N THR A 322 8.96 -17.24 4.19
CA THR A 322 9.76 -17.15 2.95
C THR A 322 11.09 -16.41 3.12
N ALA A 323 11.26 -15.63 4.19
CA ALA A 323 12.53 -14.99 4.50
C ALA A 323 13.63 -16.02 4.80
N VAL A 324 14.89 -15.63 4.50
CA VAL A 324 16.06 -16.49 4.74
C VAL A 324 16.34 -16.62 6.24
N ASN A 325 16.29 -15.51 6.97
CA ASN A 325 16.52 -15.45 8.42
C ASN A 325 15.50 -14.46 9.02
N PRO A 326 14.21 -14.86 9.22
CA PRO A 326 13.22 -13.97 9.80
C PRO A 326 13.54 -13.71 11.29
N ASN A 327 13.31 -12.48 11.72
CA ASN A 327 13.34 -12.14 13.14
C ASN A 327 12.06 -12.67 13.81
N ASP A 328 12.17 -13.78 14.56
CA ASP A 328 11.00 -14.47 15.15
C ASP A 328 10.25 -13.56 16.16
N ASP A 329 10.96 -12.73 16.93
CA ASP A 329 10.32 -11.87 17.93
C ASP A 329 9.58 -10.69 17.27
N GLU A 330 10.14 -10.09 16.24
CA GLU A 330 9.50 -9.01 15.46
C GLU A 330 8.23 -9.52 14.74
N TYR A 331 8.33 -10.64 14.02
CA TYR A 331 7.18 -11.23 13.36
C TYR A 331 6.13 -11.76 14.33
N LEU A 332 6.54 -12.22 15.51
CA LEU A 332 5.63 -12.63 16.57
C LEU A 332 4.75 -11.45 17.02
N GLU A 333 5.32 -10.25 17.16
CA GLU A 333 4.58 -9.04 17.52
C GLU A 333 3.58 -8.67 16.44
N TYR A 334 3.99 -8.64 15.17
CA TYR A 334 3.09 -8.36 14.03
C TYR A 334 1.96 -9.39 13.94
N PHE A 335 2.28 -10.63 14.13
CA PHE A 335 1.35 -11.73 14.05
C PHE A 335 0.32 -11.71 15.19
N ASP A 336 0.77 -11.55 16.43
CA ASP A 336 -0.08 -11.47 17.62
C ASP A 336 -1.03 -10.28 17.55
N HIS A 337 -0.52 -9.13 17.14
CA HIS A 337 -1.34 -7.93 16.93
C HIS A 337 -2.46 -8.16 15.91
N ASN A 338 -2.12 -8.65 14.72
CA ASN A 338 -3.11 -8.86 13.67
C ASN A 338 -4.08 -9.99 13.98
N LEU A 339 -3.67 -11.04 14.74
CA LEU A 339 -4.58 -12.05 15.25
C LEU A 339 -5.58 -11.47 16.25
N LYS A 340 -5.12 -10.65 17.19
CA LYS A 340 -6.00 -9.98 18.15
C LYS A 340 -7.00 -9.09 17.42
N LEU A 341 -6.53 -8.31 16.44
CA LEU A 341 -7.40 -7.46 15.62
C LEU A 341 -8.42 -8.28 14.83
N MET A 342 -8.03 -9.42 14.27
CA MET A 342 -8.92 -10.33 13.57
C MET A 342 -10.07 -10.81 14.47
N TYR A 343 -9.75 -11.25 15.68
CA TYR A 343 -10.77 -11.67 16.64
C TYR A 343 -11.59 -10.49 17.15
N TRP A 344 -10.97 -9.33 17.34
CA TRP A 344 -11.69 -8.12 17.74
C TRP A 344 -12.72 -7.72 16.67
N VAL A 345 -12.34 -7.65 15.42
CA VAL A 345 -13.24 -7.34 14.30
C VAL A 345 -14.38 -8.36 14.20
N GLU A 346 -14.09 -9.66 14.31
CA GLU A 346 -15.12 -10.72 14.28
C GLU A 346 -16.14 -10.56 15.41
N ASN A 347 -15.70 -10.19 16.62
CA ASN A 347 -16.56 -10.05 17.79
C ASN A 347 -17.30 -8.71 17.85
N HIS A 348 -16.92 -7.70 17.05
CA HIS A 348 -17.48 -6.35 17.10
C HIS A 348 -18.19 -5.92 15.81
N GLN A 349 -18.71 -6.86 15.02
CA GLN A 349 -19.37 -6.58 13.74
C GLN A 349 -20.50 -5.57 13.85
N ARG A 350 -21.36 -5.67 14.90
CA ARG A 350 -22.46 -4.73 15.14
C ARG A 350 -21.93 -3.34 15.52
N LEU A 351 -20.97 -3.28 16.42
CA LEU A 351 -20.34 -2.02 16.83
C LEU A 351 -19.72 -1.28 15.63
N LEU A 352 -19.06 -2.01 14.75
CA LEU A 352 -18.47 -1.45 13.52
C LEU A 352 -19.55 -0.96 12.54
N ALA A 353 -20.69 -1.65 12.47
CA ALA A 353 -21.85 -1.21 11.70
C ALA A 353 -22.42 0.11 12.26
N ASP A 354 -22.52 0.23 13.58
CA ASP A 354 -22.95 1.47 14.25
C ASP A 354 -21.97 2.63 13.98
N TRP A 355 -20.65 2.38 14.07
CA TRP A 355 -19.65 3.42 13.81
C TRP A 355 -19.67 3.94 12.36
N ILE A 356 -19.98 3.10 11.38
CA ILE A 356 -20.09 3.51 9.98
C ILE A 356 -21.43 4.17 9.65
N GLY A 357 -22.36 4.22 10.60
CA GLY A 357 -23.68 4.84 10.45
C GLY A 357 -24.63 4.00 9.60
N LEU A 358 -24.78 2.72 9.95
CA LEU A 358 -25.82 1.84 9.45
C LEU A 358 -27.08 1.97 10.28
#